data_d0862f9bfaafe03b59c8a6565ff75adc
#
_entry.id   d0862f9bfaafe03b59c8a6565ff75adc
#
_cell.length_a   1.000
_cell.length_b   1.000
_cell.length_c   1.000
_cell.angle_alpha   90.00
_cell.angle_beta   90.00
_cell.angle_gamma   90.00
#
_symmetry.space_group_name_H-M   'P 1'
#
loop_
_entity.id
_entity.type
_entity.pdbx_description
1 polymer ?
#
loop_
_entity_poly.entity_id
_entity_poly.type
_entity_poly.pdbx_seq_one_letter_code
_entity_poly.pdbx_strand_id
1 'polypeptide(L)'
;MKKVLLVVALILVVALPLSAAKYDKSNGIGIGLSGGYPVSGIAVKYGMDDLRIVGTLGYSFGSAISLEAGAQYDVAEFDIEDIPFYVNVGVTGAIHIVFGGGFALSVNVPVGVSYFFEEYPIEVFLKVAPGVRVLPPIGFDIGASLGGLYYLDK
;
A
#
# COMPACT_ATOMS: atom_id res chain seq x y z
N MET A 1 -4.48 24.50 -1.50
CA MET A 1 -3.49 24.66 -0.42
C MET A 1 -3.89 24.00 0.88
N LYS A 2 -5.11 24.19 1.38
CA LYS A 2 -5.57 23.52 2.61
C LYS A 2 -5.55 21.98 2.53
N LYS A 3 -5.85 21.41 1.37
CA LYS A 3 -5.83 19.94 1.15
C LYS A 3 -4.41 19.37 1.12
N VAL A 4 -3.46 20.12 0.56
CA VAL A 4 -2.05 19.74 0.54
C VAL A 4 -1.46 19.82 1.95
N LEU A 5 -1.84 20.84 2.72
CA LEU A 5 -1.42 20.99 4.10
C LEU A 5 -1.93 19.84 4.98
N LEU A 6 -3.15 19.39 4.74
CA LEU A 6 -3.76 18.27 5.47
C LEU A 6 -3.04 16.95 5.16
N VAL A 7 -2.68 16.73 3.91
CA VAL A 7 -1.91 15.55 3.48
C VAL A 7 -0.50 15.58 4.07
N VAL A 8 0.17 16.73 4.03
CA VAL A 8 1.49 16.91 4.64
C VAL A 8 1.42 16.74 6.17
N ALA A 9 0.39 17.27 6.80
CA ALA A 9 0.17 17.09 8.24
C ALA A 9 -0.09 15.62 8.60
N LEU A 10 -0.85 14.90 7.76
CA LEU A 10 -1.09 13.46 7.94
C LEU A 10 0.20 12.66 7.81
N ILE A 11 1.03 12.98 6.82
CA ILE A 11 2.35 12.38 6.60
C ILE A 11 3.28 12.69 7.79
N LEU A 12 3.25 13.92 8.30
CA LEU A 12 4.06 14.33 9.46
C LEU A 12 3.61 13.64 10.76
N VAL A 13 2.32 13.43 10.95
CA VAL A 13 1.80 12.70 12.12
C VAL A 13 2.23 11.24 12.08
N VAL A 14 2.27 10.64 10.88
CA VAL A 14 2.73 9.25 10.70
C VAL A 14 4.25 9.16 10.77
N ALA A 15 4.97 10.22 10.43
CA ALA A 15 6.43 10.29 10.49
C ALA A 15 6.99 10.65 11.89
N LEU A 16 6.13 10.89 12.87
CA LEU A 16 6.59 11.01 14.25
C LEU A 16 7.33 9.72 14.66
N PRO A 17 8.48 9.83 15.30
CA PRO A 17 9.28 8.66 15.66
C PRO A 17 8.53 7.85 16.72
N LEU A 18 7.67 7.00 16.26
CA LEU A 18 7.09 5.97 17.07
C LEU A 18 8.16 4.89 17.22
N SER A 19 8.39 4.48 18.44
CA SER A 19 9.38 3.43 18.73
C SER A 19 9.15 2.24 17.82
N ALA A 20 10.22 1.76 17.17
CA ALA A 20 10.15 0.58 16.34
C ALA A 20 9.54 -0.58 17.13
N ALA A 21 8.34 -0.99 16.74
CA ALA A 21 7.66 -2.08 17.39
C ALA A 21 8.39 -3.39 17.09
N LYS A 22 8.73 -4.13 18.13
CA LYS A 22 9.22 -5.50 17.98
C LYS A 22 8.03 -6.44 17.94
N TYR A 23 7.78 -7.01 16.81
CA TYR A 23 6.67 -7.94 16.63
C TYR A 23 7.00 -9.03 15.63
N ASP A 24 6.25 -10.10 15.77
CA ASP A 24 6.37 -11.27 14.93
C ASP A 24 5.49 -11.11 13.70
N LYS A 25 6.04 -10.57 12.64
CA LYS A 25 5.34 -10.40 11.37
C LYS A 25 5.85 -11.36 10.32
N SER A 26 5.01 -11.61 9.32
CA SER A 26 5.38 -12.50 8.24
C SER A 26 6.45 -11.87 7.34
N ASN A 27 7.56 -12.57 7.19
CA ASN A 27 8.65 -12.26 6.28
C ASN A 27 8.56 -13.16 5.03
N GLY A 28 9.34 -12.84 3.99
CA GLY A 28 9.34 -13.58 2.75
C GLY A 28 8.23 -13.16 1.81
N ILE A 29 7.82 -14.06 0.94
CA ILE A 29 6.87 -13.78 -0.14
C ILE A 29 5.44 -14.00 0.32
N GLY A 30 4.63 -12.95 0.26
CA GLY A 30 3.19 -13.01 0.41
C GLY A 30 2.50 -12.79 -0.93
N ILE A 31 1.48 -13.59 -1.21
CA ILE A 31 0.67 -13.51 -2.43
C ILE A 31 -0.80 -13.47 -2.03
N GLY A 32 -1.56 -12.62 -2.68
CA GLY A 32 -2.98 -12.49 -2.40
C GLY A 32 -3.72 -11.60 -3.37
N LEU A 33 -4.76 -10.97 -2.86
CA LEU A 33 -5.63 -10.12 -3.65
C LEU A 33 -5.76 -8.75 -3.01
N SER A 34 -5.89 -7.75 -3.86
CA SER A 34 -6.20 -6.38 -3.46
C SER A 34 -7.36 -5.85 -4.29
N GLY A 35 -8.29 -5.19 -3.64
CA GLY A 35 -9.40 -4.51 -4.29
C GLY A 35 -9.39 -3.03 -3.96
N GLY A 36 -9.62 -2.20 -4.97
CA GLY A 36 -9.66 -0.75 -4.82
C GLY A 36 -8.93 -0.01 -5.94
N TYR A 37 -8.46 1.18 -5.64
CA TYR A 37 -7.75 2.04 -6.57
C TYR A 37 -6.36 2.37 -5.98
N PRO A 38 -5.28 2.49 -6.74
CA PRO A 38 -5.21 2.54 -8.21
C PRO A 38 -5.34 1.20 -8.93
N VAL A 39 -5.08 0.07 -8.29
CA VAL A 39 -5.09 -1.23 -8.95
C VAL A 39 -5.84 -2.26 -8.12
N SER A 40 -6.75 -2.97 -8.75
CA SER A 40 -7.38 -4.17 -8.19
C SER A 40 -6.86 -5.41 -8.90
N GLY A 41 -6.39 -6.40 -8.16
CA GLY A 41 -5.88 -7.63 -8.74
C GLY A 41 -5.03 -8.46 -7.79
N ILE A 42 -4.04 -9.12 -8.36
CA ILE A 42 -3.11 -9.96 -7.60
C ILE A 42 -2.08 -9.07 -6.93
N ALA A 43 -1.97 -9.19 -5.62
CA ALA A 43 -1.00 -8.47 -4.80
C ALA A 43 0.13 -9.40 -4.37
N VAL A 44 1.35 -8.89 -4.41
CA VAL A 44 2.55 -9.57 -3.95
C VAL A 44 3.30 -8.64 -3.01
N LYS A 45 3.77 -9.17 -1.90
CA LYS A 45 4.70 -8.46 -1.01
C LYS A 45 5.88 -9.35 -0.70
N TYR A 46 7.05 -8.75 -0.61
CA TYR A 46 8.24 -9.39 -0.07
C TYR A 46 8.66 -8.66 1.21
N GLY A 47 8.49 -9.34 2.33
CA GLY A 47 8.78 -8.79 3.65
C GLY A 47 10.22 -9.03 4.07
N MET A 48 10.87 -7.95 4.53
CA MET A 48 12.21 -7.95 5.11
C MET A 48 12.15 -7.14 6.40
N ASP A 49 11.64 -7.75 7.46
CA ASP A 49 11.36 -7.10 8.74
C ASP A 49 10.39 -5.91 8.58
N ASP A 50 10.88 -4.69 8.72
CA ASP A 50 10.07 -3.48 8.61
C ASP A 50 9.87 -3.00 7.18
N LEU A 51 10.77 -3.41 6.27
CA LEU A 51 10.70 -3.03 4.86
C LEU A 51 9.97 -4.08 4.06
N ARG A 52 9.12 -3.65 3.14
CA ARG A 52 8.40 -4.52 2.21
C ARG A 52 8.47 -3.97 0.81
N ILE A 53 8.83 -4.84 -0.11
CA ILE A 53 8.65 -4.57 -1.54
C ILE A 53 7.23 -5.02 -1.89
N VAL A 54 6.49 -4.18 -2.58
CA VAL A 54 5.09 -4.42 -2.90
C VAL A 54 4.83 -4.32 -4.39
N GLY A 55 3.91 -5.12 -4.87
CA GLY A 55 3.45 -5.07 -6.25
C GLY A 55 2.00 -5.51 -6.35
N THR A 56 1.26 -4.90 -7.27
CA THR A 56 -0.11 -5.30 -7.60
C THR A 56 -0.30 -5.25 -9.11
N LEU A 57 -0.77 -6.33 -9.68
CA LEU A 57 -1.09 -6.44 -11.10
C LEU A 57 -2.58 -6.72 -11.27
N GLY A 58 -3.24 -5.95 -12.09
CA GLY A 58 -4.67 -6.13 -12.33
C GLY A 58 -5.28 -5.00 -13.15
N TYR A 59 -6.39 -4.47 -12.67
CA TYR A 59 -7.22 -3.50 -13.37
C TYR A 59 -7.41 -2.23 -12.55
N SER A 60 -7.50 -1.10 -13.25
CA SER A 60 -7.98 0.17 -12.69
C SER A 60 -9.43 0.39 -13.13
N PHE A 61 -10.38 -0.04 -12.28
CA PHE A 61 -11.83 0.11 -12.49
C PHE A 61 -12.31 -0.12 -13.93
N GLY A 62 -11.84 -1.20 -14.57
CA GLY A 62 -12.32 -1.61 -15.89
C GLY A 62 -11.85 -0.75 -17.07
N SER A 63 -11.03 0.27 -16.84
CA SER A 63 -10.56 1.18 -17.88
C SER A 63 -9.11 0.93 -18.32
N ALA A 64 -8.34 0.23 -17.51
CA ALA A 64 -6.92 -0.02 -17.78
C ALA A 64 -6.44 -1.33 -17.15
N ILE A 65 -5.44 -1.94 -17.79
CA ILE A 65 -4.58 -2.92 -17.13
C ILE A 65 -3.48 -2.16 -16.43
N SER A 66 -3.23 -2.48 -15.19
CA SER A 66 -2.35 -1.68 -14.34
C SER A 66 -1.38 -2.52 -13.54
N LEU A 67 -0.18 -1.97 -13.37
CA LEU A 67 0.86 -2.51 -12.51
C LEU A 67 1.29 -1.43 -11.52
N GLU A 68 1.19 -1.72 -10.26
CA GLU A 68 1.75 -0.91 -9.17
C GLU A 68 2.95 -1.65 -8.57
N ALA A 69 4.03 -0.94 -8.31
CA ALA A 69 5.19 -1.48 -7.61
C ALA A 69 5.87 -0.39 -6.78
N GLY A 70 6.48 -0.80 -5.68
CA GLY A 70 7.21 0.11 -4.81
C GLY A 70 7.64 -0.53 -3.51
N ALA A 71 7.81 0.30 -2.50
CA ALA A 71 8.23 -0.13 -1.18
C ALA A 71 7.36 0.49 -0.09
N GLN A 72 7.16 -0.25 0.98
CA GLN A 72 6.48 0.19 2.19
C GLN A 72 7.37 -0.07 3.41
N TYR A 73 7.26 0.78 4.39
CA TYR A 73 7.97 0.64 5.65
C TYR A 73 6.98 0.68 6.82
N ASP A 74 7.10 -0.27 7.74
CA ASP A 74 6.29 -0.30 8.95
C ASP A 74 6.87 0.71 9.94
N VAL A 75 6.12 1.76 10.22
CA VAL A 75 6.59 2.91 11.02
C VAL A 75 6.07 2.90 12.44
N ALA A 76 5.01 2.14 12.71
CA ALA A 76 4.35 2.14 14.01
C ALA A 76 3.54 0.87 14.24
N GLU A 77 3.26 0.62 15.51
CA GLU A 77 2.32 -0.39 15.97
C GLU A 77 1.36 0.25 16.97
N PHE A 78 0.11 -0.16 16.92
CA PHE A 78 -0.88 0.19 17.93
C PHE A 78 -1.80 -1.00 18.20
N ASP A 79 -2.33 -1.08 19.42
CA ASP A 79 -3.22 -2.15 19.83
C ASP A 79 -4.65 -1.63 20.00
N ILE A 80 -5.61 -2.42 19.52
CA ILE A 80 -7.02 -2.25 19.84
C ILE A 80 -7.48 -3.54 20.49
N GLU A 81 -7.87 -3.48 21.78
CA GLU A 81 -8.31 -4.62 22.56
C GLU A 81 -7.31 -5.81 22.50
N ASP A 82 -6.02 -5.51 22.68
CA ASP A 82 -4.89 -6.46 22.62
C ASP A 82 -4.63 -7.06 21.23
N ILE A 83 -5.25 -6.52 20.18
CA ILE A 83 -4.98 -6.90 18.80
C ILE A 83 -3.99 -5.90 18.18
N PRO A 84 -2.79 -6.35 17.77
CA PRO A 84 -1.79 -5.45 17.22
C PRO A 84 -2.08 -5.10 15.75
N PHE A 85 -1.97 -3.82 15.44
CA PHE A 85 -2.06 -3.29 14.09
C PHE A 85 -0.77 -2.54 13.75
N TYR A 86 -0.31 -2.68 12.53
CA TYR A 86 0.92 -2.04 12.05
C TYR A 86 0.59 -0.94 11.07
N VAL A 87 1.14 0.24 11.32
CA VAL A 87 1.02 1.38 10.42
C VAL A 87 2.19 1.36 9.46
N ASN A 88 1.90 1.44 8.18
CA ASN A 88 2.93 1.47 7.14
C ASN A 88 2.78 2.68 6.22
N VAL A 89 3.91 3.13 5.71
CA VAL A 89 4.02 4.23 4.76
C VAL A 89 4.96 3.80 3.65
N GLY A 90 4.68 4.21 2.43
CA GLY A 90 5.54 3.83 1.33
C GLY A 90 5.54 4.82 0.18
N VAL A 91 6.21 4.39 -0.87
CA VAL A 91 6.21 5.04 -2.18
C VAL A 91 6.00 3.98 -3.22
N THR A 92 5.03 4.17 -4.09
CA THR A 92 4.75 3.27 -5.21
C THR A 92 4.62 4.06 -6.51
N GLY A 93 5.00 3.41 -7.61
CA GLY A 93 4.71 3.88 -8.96
C GLY A 93 3.67 2.96 -9.58
N ALA A 94 2.75 3.51 -10.37
CA ALA A 94 1.76 2.74 -11.08
C ALA A 94 1.75 3.11 -12.56
N ILE A 95 1.74 2.09 -13.42
CA ILE A 95 1.59 2.23 -14.88
C ILE A 95 0.23 1.69 -15.24
N HIS A 96 -0.54 2.49 -15.98
CA HIS A 96 -1.88 2.14 -16.44
C HIS A 96 -1.88 2.11 -17.97
N ILE A 97 -2.18 0.95 -18.55
CA ILE A 97 -2.37 0.79 -20.00
C ILE A 97 -3.86 0.88 -20.25
N VAL A 98 -4.29 1.99 -20.80
CA VAL A 98 -5.71 2.33 -20.97
C VAL A 98 -6.29 1.57 -22.16
N PHE A 99 -7.45 0.95 -21.98
CA PHE A 99 -8.20 0.34 -23.09
C PHE A 99 -8.64 1.43 -24.06
N GLY A 100 -8.39 1.20 -25.35
CA GLY A 100 -8.68 2.19 -26.39
C GLY A 100 -7.51 3.09 -26.77
N GLY A 101 -6.39 2.97 -26.07
CA GLY A 101 -5.13 3.65 -26.39
C GLY A 101 -4.61 4.56 -25.28
N GLY A 102 -3.30 4.72 -25.27
CA GLY A 102 -2.61 5.55 -24.29
C GLY A 102 -2.22 4.80 -23.00
N PHE A 103 -1.40 5.48 -22.22
CA PHE A 103 -1.02 5.00 -20.90
C PHE A 103 -0.89 6.18 -19.94
N ALA A 104 -0.98 5.88 -18.66
CA ALA A 104 -0.79 6.85 -17.59
C ALA A 104 0.26 6.33 -16.60
N LEU A 105 0.97 7.26 -15.98
CA LEU A 105 1.95 6.96 -14.95
C LEU A 105 1.64 7.80 -13.72
N SER A 106 1.61 7.17 -12.55
CA SER A 106 1.39 7.86 -11.29
C SER A 106 2.45 7.47 -10.26
N VAL A 107 2.69 8.38 -9.33
CA VAL A 107 3.50 8.15 -8.13
C VAL A 107 2.61 8.38 -6.93
N ASN A 108 2.57 7.42 -6.02
CA ASN A 108 1.68 7.44 -4.86
C ASN A 108 2.47 7.28 -3.57
N VAL A 109 1.92 7.82 -2.50
CA VAL A 109 2.43 7.64 -1.14
C VAL A 109 1.37 6.87 -0.34
N PRO A 110 1.38 5.54 -0.39
CA PRO A 110 0.44 4.76 0.39
C PRO A 110 0.71 4.87 1.89
N VAL A 111 -0.36 5.08 2.62
CA VAL A 111 -0.39 5.00 4.08
C VAL A 111 -1.44 3.96 4.44
N GLY A 112 -1.06 2.99 5.23
CA GLY A 112 -1.94 1.87 5.51
C GLY A 112 -1.81 1.30 6.91
N VAL A 113 -2.69 0.36 7.16
CA VAL A 113 -2.72 -0.43 8.38
C VAL A 113 -2.78 -1.90 7.97
N SER A 114 -1.95 -2.72 8.60
CA SER A 114 -1.91 -4.15 8.39
C SER A 114 -2.15 -4.90 9.69
N TYR A 115 -2.84 -6.02 9.57
CA TYR A 115 -3.02 -7.00 10.64
C TYR A 115 -2.45 -8.35 10.19
N PHE A 116 -1.61 -8.95 11.03
CA PHE A 116 -1.04 -10.28 10.79
C PHE A 116 -1.67 -11.27 11.77
N PHE A 117 -2.24 -12.34 11.24
CA PHE A 117 -2.79 -13.41 12.05
C PHE A 117 -1.67 -14.18 12.73
N GLU A 118 -1.80 -14.42 14.02
CA GLU A 118 -0.78 -15.15 14.81
C GLU A 118 -0.71 -16.63 14.43
N GLU A 119 -1.87 -17.25 14.16
CA GLU A 119 -1.97 -18.69 13.89
C GLU A 119 -1.75 -19.05 12.42
N TYR A 120 -1.91 -18.08 11.51
CA TYR A 120 -1.83 -18.29 10.07
C TYR A 120 -0.93 -17.26 9.42
N PRO A 121 -0.19 -17.62 8.37
CA PRO A 121 0.65 -16.66 7.66
C PRO A 121 -0.18 -15.76 6.74
N ILE A 122 -1.14 -15.06 7.31
CA ILE A 122 -2.08 -14.20 6.58
C ILE A 122 -1.95 -12.77 7.10
N GLU A 123 -1.86 -11.84 6.15
CA GLU A 123 -1.97 -10.40 6.37
C GLU A 123 -3.26 -9.90 5.76
N VAL A 124 -3.98 -9.05 6.48
CA VAL A 124 -5.06 -8.22 5.94
C VAL A 124 -4.62 -6.77 6.04
N PHE A 125 -4.84 -6.00 5.00
CA PHE A 125 -4.41 -4.60 4.99
C PHE A 125 -5.49 -3.68 4.42
N LEU A 126 -5.46 -2.44 4.90
CA LEU A 126 -6.21 -1.31 4.36
C LEU A 126 -5.21 -0.19 4.11
N LYS A 127 -5.26 0.42 2.94
CA LYS A 127 -4.38 1.55 2.61
C LYS A 127 -5.13 2.67 1.90
N VAL A 128 -4.65 3.89 2.12
CA VAL A 128 -5.02 5.09 1.36
C VAL A 128 -3.76 5.58 0.66
N ALA A 129 -3.87 5.92 -0.61
CA ALA A 129 -2.72 6.28 -1.43
C ALA A 129 -2.97 7.59 -2.16
N PRO A 130 -2.66 8.73 -1.53
CA PRO A 130 -2.57 9.99 -2.25
C PRO A 130 -1.41 9.94 -3.24
N GLY A 131 -1.60 10.55 -4.41
CA GLY A 131 -0.60 10.51 -5.46
C GLY A 131 -0.74 11.60 -6.50
N VAL A 132 0.18 11.57 -7.45
CA VAL A 132 0.24 12.50 -8.55
C VAL A 132 0.37 11.72 -9.85
N ARG A 133 -0.47 12.04 -10.82
CA ARG A 133 -0.30 11.57 -12.17
C ARG A 133 0.78 12.45 -12.84
N VAL A 134 1.87 11.82 -13.29
CA VAL A 134 3.05 12.53 -13.81
C VAL A 134 3.06 12.65 -15.33
N LEU A 135 2.19 11.92 -16.03
CA LEU A 135 1.98 12.10 -17.48
C LEU A 135 0.71 12.89 -17.74
N PRO A 136 0.63 13.65 -18.85
CA PRO A 136 -0.54 14.48 -19.16
C PRO A 136 -1.86 13.66 -19.25
N PRO A 137 -2.96 14.17 -18.67
CA PRO A 137 -3.00 15.38 -17.86
C PRO A 137 -2.40 15.16 -16.46
N ILE A 138 -1.46 16.02 -16.07
CA ILE A 138 -0.88 16.04 -14.73
C ILE A 138 -1.97 16.40 -13.73
N GLY A 139 -2.08 15.64 -12.65
CA GLY A 139 -3.11 15.88 -11.67
C GLY A 139 -2.85 15.19 -10.35
N PHE A 140 -3.58 15.61 -9.35
CA PHE A 140 -3.61 14.96 -8.04
C PHE A 140 -4.61 13.80 -8.07
N ASP A 141 -4.25 12.70 -7.45
CA ASP A 141 -5.08 11.51 -7.36
C ASP A 141 -5.08 10.97 -5.93
N ILE A 142 -6.13 10.27 -5.57
CA ILE A 142 -6.20 9.59 -4.28
C ILE A 142 -6.86 8.23 -4.48
N GLY A 143 -6.21 7.22 -3.93
CA GLY A 143 -6.70 5.85 -3.98
C GLY A 143 -6.95 5.29 -2.59
N ALA A 144 -7.69 4.22 -2.55
CA ALA A 144 -7.87 3.40 -1.36
C ALA A 144 -8.05 1.95 -1.77
N SER A 145 -7.45 1.04 -1.03
CA SER A 145 -7.56 -0.38 -1.29
C SER A 145 -7.53 -1.21 -0.01
N LEU A 146 -8.17 -2.36 -0.11
CA LEU A 146 -8.23 -3.38 0.92
C LEU A 146 -7.79 -4.71 0.31
N GLY A 147 -7.02 -5.49 1.04
CA GLY A 147 -6.58 -6.78 0.53
C GLY A 147 -6.14 -7.74 1.62
N GLY A 148 -5.81 -8.94 1.16
CA GLY A 148 -5.26 -9.98 1.98
C GLY A 148 -4.18 -10.76 1.26
N LEU A 149 -3.17 -11.19 1.99
CA LEU A 149 -2.04 -11.95 1.48
C LEU A 149 -1.78 -13.18 2.35
N TYR A 150 -1.34 -14.24 1.70
CA TYR A 150 -0.82 -15.44 2.33
C TYR A 150 0.70 -15.49 2.13
N TYR A 151 1.45 -15.65 3.20
CA TYR A 151 2.91 -15.73 3.17
C TYR A 151 3.38 -17.18 3.05
N LEU A 152 4.26 -17.43 2.09
CA LEU A 152 4.72 -18.78 1.76
C LEU A 152 5.80 -19.30 2.72
N ASP A 153 6.57 -18.39 3.30
CA ASP A 153 7.77 -18.69 4.10
C ASP A 153 7.61 -18.30 5.58
N LYS A 154 6.53 -18.71 6.19
CA LYS A 154 6.36 -18.49 7.62
C LYS A 154 6.68 -19.73 8.44
#